data_44402057049e045b9c566fe40bea3047
#
_entry.id   44402057049e045b9c566fe40bea3047
#
_cell.length_a   1.000
_cell.length_b   1.000
_cell.length_c   1.000
_cell.angle_alpha   90.00
_cell.angle_beta   90.00
_cell.angle_gamma   90.00
#
_symmetry.space_group_name_H-M   'P 1'
#
loop_
_entity.id
_entity.type
_entity.pdbx_description
1 polymer ?
#
loop_
_entity_poly.entity_id
_entity_poly.type
_entity_poly.pdbx_seq_one_letter_code
_entity_poly.pdbx_strand_id
1 'polypeptide(L)'
;MKKIITTFIISLAALLFISCSGKNNSNAAADTNSMDHSAHSMHQGGGSEIIDLMHQPMMEQDFQKTANIDADFLFNMIPHHKGAILSSQKLLETTKNEKLIELANNIITEQNKEVTEFDALIKELNAKNTDYSGIDTEAIGNEMQIIMDNMMADMAAIEITGNNDIDFLKGMIPHHQAAIDVSKKILEYTKDDKIKEIANRIIKAQEKEIEDMNNMINSMS
;
A
#
# COMPACT_ATOMS: atom_id res chain seq x y z
N MET A 1 4.88 55.15 -19.59
CA MET A 1 3.87 55.09 -18.52
C MET A 1 2.46 55.07 -19.14
N LYS A 2 1.87 53.93 -19.32
CA LYS A 2 0.44 53.77 -19.59
C LYS A 2 -0.01 52.46 -18.93
N LYS A 3 -0.85 52.61 -17.91
CA LYS A 3 -1.49 51.49 -17.19
C LYS A 3 -2.71 51.02 -18.02
N ILE A 4 -2.77 49.73 -18.32
CA ILE A 4 -3.92 49.07 -18.91
C ILE A 4 -4.59 48.30 -17.79
N ILE A 5 -5.80 48.71 -17.43
CA ILE A 5 -6.68 48.04 -16.47
C ILE A 5 -7.59 47.14 -17.30
N THR A 6 -7.50 45.82 -17.11
CA THR A 6 -8.43 44.89 -17.75
C THR A 6 -9.45 44.42 -16.72
N THR A 7 -10.71 44.81 -16.98
CA THR A 7 -11.86 44.47 -16.15
C THR A 7 -12.33 43.05 -16.52
N PHE A 8 -12.44 42.15 -15.56
CA PHE A 8 -13.07 40.83 -15.73
C PHE A 8 -14.55 40.94 -15.39
N ILE A 9 -15.37 40.57 -16.38
CA ILE A 9 -16.83 40.45 -16.24
C ILE A 9 -17.14 39.03 -15.80
N ILE A 10 -17.79 38.88 -14.65
CA ILE A 10 -18.29 37.59 -14.12
C ILE A 10 -19.71 37.42 -14.67
N SER A 11 -19.89 36.39 -15.52
CA SER A 11 -21.21 35.95 -15.96
C SER A 11 -21.72 34.82 -15.08
N LEU A 12 -22.80 35.11 -14.36
CA LEU A 12 -23.56 34.18 -13.52
C LEU A 12 -24.60 33.47 -14.36
N ALA A 13 -24.46 32.17 -14.63
CA ALA A 13 -25.49 31.37 -15.28
C ALA A 13 -26.17 30.45 -14.26
N ALA A 14 -27.43 30.74 -13.96
CA ALA A 14 -28.31 29.89 -13.17
C ALA A 14 -28.91 28.80 -14.06
N LEU A 15 -28.79 27.53 -13.69
CA LEU A 15 -29.46 26.40 -14.33
C LEU A 15 -30.44 25.76 -13.36
N LEU A 16 -31.70 25.76 -13.81
CA LEU A 16 -32.87 25.22 -13.14
C LEU A 16 -32.91 23.72 -13.15
N PHE A 17 -33.24 23.11 -12.02
CA PHE A 17 -33.52 21.67 -11.90
C PHE A 17 -34.92 21.37 -12.45
N ILE A 18 -35.02 20.41 -13.37
CA ILE A 18 -36.27 19.74 -13.75
C ILE A 18 -36.20 18.30 -13.26
N SER A 19 -37.05 17.96 -12.30
CA SER A 19 -37.35 16.62 -11.81
C SER A 19 -38.31 15.94 -12.78
N CYS A 20 -37.98 14.74 -13.25
CA CYS A 20 -38.94 13.82 -13.85
C CYS A 20 -38.81 12.44 -13.23
N SER A 21 -39.85 12.08 -12.50
CA SER A 21 -40.16 10.74 -12.01
C SER A 21 -40.74 9.89 -13.16
N GLY A 22 -40.23 8.67 -13.34
CA GLY A 22 -40.77 7.71 -14.28
C GLY A 22 -40.40 6.27 -13.89
N LYS A 23 -41.37 5.51 -13.37
CA LYS A 23 -41.31 4.05 -13.17
C LYS A 23 -41.49 3.34 -14.51
N ASN A 24 -40.77 2.23 -14.71
CA ASN A 24 -41.24 0.83 -14.97
C ASN A 24 -40.17 0.01 -15.69
N ASN A 25 -39.76 -1.02 -15.06
CA ASN A 25 -40.02 -2.46 -15.20
C ASN A 25 -39.44 -3.23 -16.42
N SER A 26 -38.75 -4.31 -16.04
CA SER A 26 -38.61 -5.66 -16.61
C SER A 26 -37.43 -6.01 -17.52
N ASN A 27 -36.60 -6.93 -16.94
CA ASN A 27 -35.98 -8.13 -17.50
C ASN A 27 -35.07 -8.07 -18.72
N ALA A 28 -33.79 -8.40 -18.50
CA ALA A 28 -33.15 -9.63 -19.03
C ALA A 28 -31.70 -9.73 -18.55
N ALA A 29 -31.32 -10.95 -18.22
CA ALA A 29 -29.99 -11.34 -17.74
C ALA A 29 -28.90 -11.13 -18.79
N ALA A 30 -27.75 -10.62 -18.37
CA ALA A 30 -26.45 -10.90 -18.95
C ALA A 30 -25.42 -10.82 -17.82
N ASP A 31 -24.87 -11.95 -17.53
CA ASP A 31 -23.80 -12.26 -16.61
C ASP A 31 -22.52 -11.52 -17.03
N THR A 32 -22.08 -10.53 -16.27
CA THR A 32 -20.72 -10.03 -16.31
C THR A 32 -20.27 -9.87 -14.86
N ASN A 33 -19.44 -10.83 -14.45
CA ASN A 33 -18.78 -10.88 -13.15
C ASN A 33 -17.79 -9.70 -13.05
N SER A 34 -18.28 -8.52 -12.82
CA SER A 34 -17.51 -7.37 -12.39
C SER A 34 -17.47 -7.44 -10.87
N MET A 35 -16.36 -7.89 -10.33
CA MET A 35 -16.10 -7.76 -8.90
C MET A 35 -16.11 -6.26 -8.57
N ASP A 36 -17.17 -5.86 -7.89
CA ASP A 36 -17.34 -4.51 -7.36
C ASP A 36 -16.38 -4.34 -6.16
N HIS A 37 -15.26 -3.66 -6.39
CA HIS A 37 -14.29 -3.29 -5.37
C HIS A 37 -14.76 -2.16 -4.44
N SER A 38 -16.04 -1.80 -4.48
CA SER A 38 -16.60 -0.64 -3.74
C SER A 38 -17.17 -0.97 -2.34
N ALA A 39 -16.84 -2.12 -1.74
CA ALA A 39 -17.40 -2.49 -0.43
C ALA A 39 -16.33 -2.90 0.61
N HIS A 40 -15.22 -2.17 0.72
CA HIS A 40 -14.51 -2.15 1.99
C HIS A 40 -15.08 -1.02 2.85
N SER A 41 -16.20 -1.33 3.49
CA SER A 41 -16.71 -0.59 4.61
C SER A 41 -15.59 -0.44 5.65
N MET A 42 -15.07 0.78 5.79
CA MET A 42 -14.30 1.14 6.97
C MET A 42 -15.02 0.57 8.20
N HIS A 43 -14.31 -0.13 9.04
CA HIS A 43 -14.81 -0.70 10.27
C HIS A 43 -15.54 0.39 11.08
N GLN A 44 -16.86 0.49 10.93
CA GLN A 44 -17.71 1.21 11.88
C GLN A 44 -17.88 0.32 13.11
N GLY A 45 -16.90 0.33 14.01
CA GLY A 45 -17.00 -0.37 15.29
C GLY A 45 -15.66 -0.91 15.75
N GLY A 46 -14.82 -0.11 16.39
CA GLY A 46 -13.72 -0.61 17.21
C GLY A 46 -12.48 -1.12 16.49
N GLY A 47 -12.21 -0.66 15.27
CA GLY A 47 -10.94 -0.92 14.56
C GLY A 47 -9.75 -0.24 15.27
N SER A 48 -8.54 -0.76 15.08
CA SER A 48 -7.31 -0.14 15.57
C SER A 48 -6.83 0.89 14.55
N GLU A 49 -6.80 2.17 14.93
CA GLU A 49 -6.28 3.25 14.07
C GLU A 49 -4.86 2.93 13.57
N ILE A 50 -4.07 2.23 14.38
CA ILE A 50 -2.71 1.78 14.01
C ILE A 50 -2.75 0.82 12.82
N ILE A 51 -3.69 -0.12 12.78
CA ILE A 51 -3.86 -1.07 11.67
C ILE A 51 -4.47 -0.38 10.47
N ASP A 52 -5.47 0.49 10.66
CA ASP A 52 -6.09 1.25 9.57
C ASP A 52 -5.05 2.10 8.81
N LEU A 53 -4.11 2.72 9.52
CA LEU A 53 -3.03 3.50 8.93
C LEU A 53 -2.02 2.66 8.13
N MET A 54 -1.84 1.37 8.47
CA MET A 54 -1.01 0.46 7.65
C MET A 54 -1.63 0.20 6.28
N HIS A 55 -2.96 0.17 6.19
CA HIS A 55 -3.68 -0.13 4.95
C HIS A 55 -3.95 1.09 4.08
N GLN A 56 -4.15 2.26 4.70
CA GLN A 56 -4.67 3.45 4.04
C GLN A 56 -3.95 3.78 2.72
N PRO A 57 -2.60 3.88 2.66
CA PRO A 57 -1.94 4.24 1.40
C PRO A 57 -2.12 3.22 0.28
N MET A 58 -2.28 1.94 0.61
CA MET A 58 -2.52 0.88 -0.37
C MET A 58 -3.95 0.90 -0.90
N MET A 59 -4.92 1.34 -0.10
CA MET A 59 -6.31 1.50 -0.53
C MET A 59 -6.52 2.75 -1.40
N GLU A 60 -5.64 3.74 -1.30
CA GLU A 60 -5.69 5.00 -2.06
C GLU A 60 -5.02 4.90 -3.43
N GLN A 61 -4.35 3.79 -3.75
CA GLN A 61 -3.61 3.58 -4.98
C GLN A 61 -3.93 2.23 -5.62
N ASP A 62 -4.34 2.24 -6.89
CA ASP A 62 -4.54 1.00 -7.65
C ASP A 62 -3.22 0.22 -7.78
N PHE A 63 -3.31 -1.12 -7.64
CA PHE A 63 -2.16 -2.00 -7.83
C PHE A 63 -1.72 -1.98 -9.29
N GLN A 64 -0.47 -1.58 -9.53
CA GLN A 64 0.07 -1.46 -10.88
C GLN A 64 0.56 -2.80 -11.41
N LYS A 65 0.13 -3.15 -12.65
CA LYS A 65 0.55 -4.32 -13.40
C LYS A 65 0.76 -3.92 -14.85
N THR A 66 2.02 -3.81 -15.24
CA THR A 66 2.43 -3.45 -16.60
C THR A 66 3.38 -4.51 -17.18
N ALA A 67 3.93 -4.23 -18.38
CA ALA A 67 4.98 -5.09 -18.92
C ALA A 67 6.35 -4.92 -18.21
N ASN A 68 6.49 -3.92 -17.32
CA ASN A 68 7.72 -3.61 -16.59
C ASN A 68 7.62 -4.04 -15.13
N ILE A 69 7.78 -5.34 -14.88
CA ILE A 69 7.66 -5.93 -13.54
C ILE A 69 8.60 -5.31 -12.50
N ASP A 70 9.77 -4.80 -12.92
CA ASP A 70 10.72 -4.15 -12.01
C ASP A 70 10.17 -2.81 -11.50
N ALA A 71 9.61 -2.01 -12.40
CA ALA A 71 8.97 -0.75 -12.02
C ALA A 71 7.70 -0.97 -11.20
N ASP A 72 6.88 -1.98 -11.58
CA ASP A 72 5.66 -2.34 -10.86
C ASP A 72 5.93 -2.81 -9.44
N PHE A 73 6.99 -3.61 -9.23
CA PHE A 73 7.44 -4.03 -7.90
C PHE A 73 7.68 -2.83 -6.98
N LEU A 74 8.48 -1.86 -7.44
CA LEU A 74 8.78 -0.67 -6.66
C LEU A 74 7.55 0.23 -6.47
N PHE A 75 6.76 0.42 -7.54
CA PHE A 75 5.57 1.26 -7.49
C PHE A 75 4.56 0.77 -6.44
N ASN A 76 4.34 -0.53 -6.38
CA ASN A 76 3.41 -1.13 -5.42
C ASN A 76 4.00 -1.22 -4.00
N MET A 77 5.34 -1.28 -3.86
CA MET A 77 6.01 -1.28 -2.57
C MET A 77 5.98 0.11 -1.89
N ILE A 78 5.88 1.20 -2.65
CA ILE A 78 5.81 2.57 -2.10
C ILE A 78 4.62 2.76 -1.15
N PRO A 79 3.34 2.51 -1.55
CA PRO A 79 2.21 2.65 -0.63
C PRO A 79 2.28 1.67 0.54
N HIS A 80 2.81 0.47 0.34
CA HIS A 80 3.07 -0.50 1.39
C HIS A 80 4.01 0.10 2.45
N HIS A 81 5.16 0.61 2.08
CA HIS A 81 6.10 1.26 3.00
C HIS A 81 5.49 2.49 3.70
N LYS A 82 4.73 3.30 2.98
CA LYS A 82 4.02 4.45 3.58
C LYS A 82 3.06 4.02 4.69
N GLY A 83 2.38 2.88 4.53
CA GLY A 83 1.53 2.31 5.57
C GLY A 83 2.30 1.99 6.85
N ALA A 84 3.44 1.29 6.74
CA ALA A 84 4.30 1.01 7.89
C ALA A 84 4.83 2.29 8.57
N ILE A 85 5.21 3.30 7.78
CA ILE A 85 5.66 4.60 8.31
C ILE A 85 4.55 5.28 9.11
N LEU A 86 3.34 5.40 8.56
CA LEU A 86 2.20 6.06 9.22
C LEU A 86 1.83 5.35 10.53
N SER A 87 1.74 4.03 10.49
CA SER A 87 1.44 3.22 11.68
C SER A 87 2.53 3.33 12.75
N SER A 88 3.81 3.34 12.35
CA SER A 88 4.93 3.53 13.26
C SER A 88 4.92 4.92 13.91
N GLN A 89 4.59 5.97 13.15
CA GLN A 89 4.41 7.32 13.69
C GLN A 89 3.28 7.36 14.73
N LYS A 90 2.16 6.69 14.44
CA LYS A 90 1.04 6.59 15.37
C LYS A 90 1.40 5.85 16.66
N LEU A 91 2.15 4.76 16.56
CA LEU A 91 2.65 4.03 17.72
C LEU A 91 3.47 4.94 18.65
N LEU A 92 4.36 5.76 18.08
CA LEU A 92 5.21 6.68 18.85
C LEU A 92 4.44 7.73 19.67
N GLU A 93 3.18 8.01 19.32
CA GLU A 93 2.34 8.93 20.12
C GLU A 93 1.95 8.34 21.47
N THR A 94 1.89 7.02 21.60
CA THR A 94 1.29 6.34 22.76
C THR A 94 2.21 5.40 23.51
N THR A 95 3.15 4.74 22.79
CA THR A 95 4.04 3.74 23.41
C THR A 95 5.00 4.34 24.43
N LYS A 96 5.28 3.58 25.50
CA LYS A 96 6.32 3.83 26.50
C LYS A 96 7.43 2.77 26.45
N ASN A 97 7.28 1.78 25.58
CA ASN A 97 8.22 0.67 25.46
C ASN A 97 9.43 1.12 24.62
N GLU A 98 10.61 1.20 25.25
CA GLU A 98 11.83 1.66 24.60
C GLU A 98 12.22 0.84 23.36
N LYS A 99 11.98 -0.49 23.38
CA LYS A 99 12.25 -1.35 22.23
C LYS A 99 11.30 -1.07 21.06
N LEU A 100 10.02 -0.79 21.35
CA LEU A 100 9.06 -0.40 20.32
C LEU A 100 9.35 0.99 19.76
N ILE A 101 9.80 1.92 20.60
CA ILE A 101 10.25 3.25 20.16
C ILE A 101 11.44 3.10 19.20
N GLU A 102 12.41 2.26 19.53
CA GLU A 102 13.57 1.98 18.67
C GLU A 102 13.13 1.33 17.34
N LEU A 103 12.31 0.28 17.39
CA LEU A 103 11.79 -0.39 16.21
C LEU A 103 11.04 0.56 15.29
N ALA A 104 10.09 1.32 15.82
CA ALA A 104 9.28 2.27 15.05
C ALA A 104 10.15 3.36 14.37
N ASN A 105 11.14 3.91 15.08
CA ASN A 105 12.06 4.88 14.50
C ASN A 105 12.94 4.28 13.39
N ASN A 106 13.36 3.02 13.54
CA ASN A 106 14.12 2.30 12.52
C ASN A 106 13.27 2.07 11.27
N ILE A 107 12.03 1.57 11.41
CA ILE A 107 11.07 1.40 10.31
C ILE A 107 10.87 2.73 9.57
N ILE A 108 10.55 3.81 10.28
CA ILE A 108 10.35 5.14 9.70
C ILE A 108 11.59 5.58 8.91
N THR A 109 12.77 5.42 9.49
CA THR A 109 14.01 5.90 8.89
C THR A 109 14.37 5.13 7.62
N GLU A 110 14.39 3.79 7.71
CA GLU A 110 14.82 2.97 6.59
C GLU A 110 13.79 2.97 5.46
N GLN A 111 12.48 2.85 5.77
CA GLN A 111 11.47 2.82 4.72
C GLN A 111 11.26 4.19 4.04
N ASN A 112 11.50 5.33 4.71
CA ASN A 112 11.55 6.63 4.02
C ASN A 112 12.70 6.74 3.01
N LYS A 113 13.88 6.18 3.34
CA LYS A 113 15.01 6.11 2.39
C LYS A 113 14.63 5.24 1.19
N GLU A 114 14.02 4.08 1.43
CA GLU A 114 13.58 3.17 0.39
C GLU A 114 12.52 3.81 -0.52
N VAL A 115 11.49 4.46 0.02
CA VAL A 115 10.50 5.19 -0.78
C VAL A 115 11.18 6.22 -1.69
N THR A 116 12.14 6.99 -1.17
CA THR A 116 12.89 7.99 -1.96
C THR A 116 13.71 7.33 -3.07
N GLU A 117 14.38 6.23 -2.77
CA GLU A 117 15.15 5.44 -3.74
C GLU A 117 14.23 4.85 -4.83
N PHE A 118 13.06 4.30 -4.44
CA PHE A 118 12.11 3.70 -5.37
C PHE A 118 11.54 4.74 -6.34
N ASP A 119 11.12 5.91 -5.85
CA ASP A 119 10.61 7.00 -6.68
C ASP A 119 11.64 7.46 -7.74
N ALA A 120 12.92 7.47 -7.40
CA ALA A 120 13.98 7.80 -8.34
C ALA A 120 14.22 6.67 -9.37
N LEU A 121 14.28 5.42 -8.90
CA LEU A 121 14.61 4.27 -9.73
C LEU A 121 13.49 3.88 -10.71
N ILE A 122 12.20 4.05 -10.34
CA ILE A 122 11.07 3.83 -11.24
C ILE A 122 11.22 4.62 -12.55
N LYS A 123 11.69 5.87 -12.48
CA LYS A 123 11.91 6.70 -13.67
C LYS A 123 13.02 6.12 -14.59
N GLU A 124 14.09 5.61 -13.98
CA GLU A 124 15.18 4.96 -14.71
C GLU A 124 14.71 3.66 -15.36
N LEU A 125 13.95 2.83 -14.63
CA LEU A 125 13.43 1.54 -15.11
C LEU A 125 12.44 1.73 -16.27
N ASN A 126 11.56 2.72 -16.20
CA ASN A 126 10.61 3.05 -17.25
C ASN A 126 11.31 3.56 -18.52
N ALA A 127 12.46 4.20 -18.40
CA ALA A 127 13.27 4.64 -19.53
C ALA A 127 14.13 3.52 -20.13
N LYS A 128 14.51 2.50 -19.32
CA LYS A 128 15.43 1.44 -19.72
C LYS A 128 14.83 0.41 -20.67
N ASN A 129 13.50 0.22 -20.62
CA ASN A 129 12.76 -0.75 -21.43
C ASN A 129 13.37 -2.16 -21.38
N THR A 130 13.52 -2.73 -20.17
CA THR A 130 14.04 -4.09 -20.00
C THR A 130 13.17 -5.09 -20.75
N ASP A 131 13.80 -5.94 -21.57
CA ASP A 131 13.10 -6.95 -22.36
C ASP A 131 12.70 -8.15 -21.49
N TYR A 132 11.40 -8.28 -21.26
CA TYR A 132 10.74 -9.41 -20.62
C TYR A 132 9.96 -10.28 -21.61
N SER A 133 10.26 -10.21 -22.92
CA SER A 133 9.63 -11.07 -23.92
C SER A 133 9.80 -12.55 -23.56
N GLY A 134 8.69 -13.29 -23.67
CA GLY A 134 8.63 -14.71 -23.28
C GLY A 134 8.35 -14.97 -21.79
N ILE A 135 8.13 -13.92 -21.01
CA ILE A 135 7.66 -13.99 -19.62
C ILE A 135 6.24 -13.44 -19.56
N ASP A 136 5.35 -14.12 -18.88
CA ASP A 136 3.99 -13.64 -18.62
C ASP A 136 4.00 -12.61 -17.46
N THR A 137 4.27 -11.36 -17.80
CA THR A 137 4.38 -10.26 -16.83
C THR A 137 3.04 -9.96 -16.15
N GLU A 138 1.91 -10.22 -16.82
CA GLU A 138 0.58 -10.07 -16.22
C GLU A 138 0.34 -11.13 -15.13
N ALA A 139 0.70 -12.38 -15.39
CA ALA A 139 0.60 -13.45 -14.40
C ALA A 139 1.46 -13.13 -13.16
N ILE A 140 2.69 -12.65 -13.35
CA ILE A 140 3.57 -12.23 -12.24
C ILE A 140 2.93 -11.10 -11.44
N GLY A 141 2.41 -10.07 -12.10
CA GLY A 141 1.70 -8.98 -11.43
C GLY A 141 0.48 -9.46 -10.65
N ASN A 142 -0.27 -10.42 -11.18
CA ASN A 142 -1.41 -11.03 -10.49
C ASN A 142 -0.96 -11.82 -9.24
N GLU A 143 0.14 -12.57 -9.31
CA GLU A 143 0.69 -13.29 -8.15
C GLU A 143 1.15 -12.32 -7.05
N MET A 144 1.83 -11.23 -7.40
CA MET A 144 2.22 -10.20 -6.43
C MET A 144 1.01 -9.50 -5.81
N GLN A 145 -0.04 -9.22 -6.60
CA GLN A 145 -1.28 -8.66 -6.08
C GLN A 145 -1.96 -9.61 -5.09
N ILE A 146 -2.05 -10.92 -5.39
CA ILE A 146 -2.63 -11.92 -4.50
C ILE A 146 -1.90 -11.95 -3.15
N ILE A 147 -0.57 -11.78 -3.13
CA ILE A 147 0.19 -11.69 -1.87
C ILE A 147 -0.27 -10.49 -1.04
N MET A 148 -0.43 -9.32 -1.67
CA MET A 148 -0.90 -8.11 -0.99
C MET A 148 -2.36 -8.23 -0.52
N ASP A 149 -3.23 -8.81 -1.35
CA ASP A 149 -4.65 -9.04 -0.99
C ASP A 149 -4.78 -10.01 0.19
N ASN A 150 -3.96 -11.06 0.25
CA ASN A 150 -3.91 -12.00 1.37
C ASN A 150 -3.42 -11.30 2.65
N MET A 151 -2.39 -10.47 2.57
CA MET A 151 -1.95 -9.64 3.70
C MET A 151 -3.08 -8.78 4.25
N MET A 152 -3.82 -8.08 3.37
CA MET A 152 -4.97 -7.26 3.78
C MET A 152 -6.04 -8.09 4.49
N ALA A 153 -6.31 -9.30 4.00
CA ALA A 153 -7.26 -10.22 4.62
C ALA A 153 -6.77 -10.71 6.00
N ASP A 154 -5.49 -11.09 6.10
CA ASP A 154 -4.88 -11.54 7.36
C ASP A 154 -4.91 -10.44 8.42
N MET A 155 -4.57 -9.20 8.04
CA MET A 155 -4.61 -8.06 8.94
C MET A 155 -6.05 -7.70 9.37
N ALA A 156 -7.04 -7.83 8.47
CA ALA A 156 -8.45 -7.62 8.80
C ALA A 156 -8.99 -8.68 9.78
N ALA A 157 -8.38 -9.86 9.82
CA ALA A 157 -8.75 -10.93 10.75
C ALA A 157 -8.10 -10.82 12.14
N ILE A 158 -7.22 -9.83 12.35
CA ILE A 158 -6.54 -9.65 13.65
C ILE A 158 -7.56 -9.26 14.71
N GLU A 159 -7.56 -9.99 15.83
CA GLU A 159 -8.31 -9.62 17.01
C GLU A 159 -7.66 -8.41 17.68
N ILE A 160 -8.38 -7.28 17.65
CA ILE A 160 -7.95 -6.01 18.24
C ILE A 160 -7.99 -6.10 19.74
N THR A 161 -6.86 -5.82 20.40
CA THR A 161 -6.73 -5.91 21.85
C THR A 161 -7.05 -4.60 22.57
N GLY A 162 -7.03 -3.48 21.84
CA GLY A 162 -7.12 -2.13 22.41
C GLY A 162 -5.78 -1.66 23.02
N ASN A 163 -4.73 -2.46 22.92
CA ASN A 163 -3.37 -2.10 23.28
C ASN A 163 -2.58 -1.81 22.00
N ASN A 164 -2.29 -0.54 21.76
CA ASN A 164 -1.59 -0.09 20.55
C ASN A 164 -0.25 -0.80 20.31
N ASP A 165 0.49 -1.13 21.38
CA ASP A 165 1.77 -1.83 21.28
C ASP A 165 1.58 -3.24 20.71
N ILE A 166 0.57 -3.97 21.20
CA ILE A 166 0.27 -5.34 20.76
C ILE A 166 -0.37 -5.33 19.38
N ASP A 167 -1.32 -4.42 19.14
CA ASP A 167 -2.03 -4.31 17.86
C ASP A 167 -1.08 -3.92 16.74
N PHE A 168 -0.12 -3.01 17.00
CA PHE A 168 0.96 -2.67 16.07
C PHE A 168 1.81 -3.89 15.70
N LEU A 169 2.30 -4.63 16.70
CA LEU A 169 3.15 -5.80 16.45
C LEU A 169 2.41 -6.88 15.66
N LYS A 170 1.15 -7.18 16.03
CA LYS A 170 0.32 -8.16 15.32
C LYS A 170 0.05 -7.76 13.87
N GLY A 171 -0.17 -6.47 13.59
CA GLY A 171 -0.40 -5.95 12.24
C GLY A 171 0.87 -5.90 11.40
N MET A 172 1.99 -5.46 11.99
CA MET A 172 3.24 -5.27 11.27
C MET A 172 3.90 -6.59 10.85
N ILE A 173 3.66 -7.69 11.57
CA ILE A 173 4.21 -9.01 11.20
C ILE A 173 3.68 -9.48 9.83
N PRO A 174 2.36 -9.62 9.57
CA PRO A 174 1.86 -9.99 8.25
C PRO A 174 2.16 -8.93 7.18
N HIS A 175 2.18 -7.64 7.56
CA HIS A 175 2.60 -6.57 6.66
C HIS A 175 4.04 -6.78 6.14
N HIS A 176 5.00 -7.03 7.01
CA HIS A 176 6.38 -7.31 6.63
C HIS A 176 6.52 -8.63 5.86
N GLN A 177 5.74 -9.66 6.24
CA GLN A 177 5.77 -10.94 5.53
C GLN A 177 5.37 -10.78 4.06
N ALA A 178 4.38 -9.96 3.76
CA ALA A 178 3.98 -9.69 2.37
C ALA A 178 5.09 -9.02 1.56
N ALA A 179 5.81 -8.05 2.13
CA ALA A 179 6.95 -7.42 1.45
C ALA A 179 8.08 -8.43 1.17
N ILE A 180 8.34 -9.35 2.11
CA ILE A 180 9.29 -10.45 1.91
C ILE A 180 8.84 -11.36 0.76
N ASP A 181 7.56 -11.74 0.72
CA ASP A 181 7.05 -12.69 -0.27
C ASP A 181 7.00 -12.06 -1.67
N VAL A 182 6.61 -10.80 -1.79
CA VAL A 182 6.69 -10.06 -3.07
C VAL A 182 8.14 -9.87 -3.51
N SER A 183 9.06 -9.60 -2.56
CA SER A 183 10.50 -9.50 -2.86
C SER A 183 11.09 -10.83 -3.32
N LYS A 184 10.69 -11.96 -2.72
CA LYS A 184 11.07 -13.31 -3.19
C LYS A 184 10.50 -13.57 -4.60
N LYS A 185 9.26 -13.14 -4.86
CA LYS A 185 8.62 -13.31 -6.16
C LYS A 185 9.33 -12.56 -7.27
N ILE A 186 9.66 -11.29 -7.08
CA ILE A 186 10.37 -10.51 -8.11
C ILE A 186 11.77 -11.10 -8.41
N LEU A 187 12.46 -11.65 -7.42
CA LEU A 187 13.77 -12.29 -7.60
C LEU A 187 13.77 -13.49 -8.54
N GLU A 188 12.61 -14.15 -8.73
CA GLU A 188 12.47 -15.26 -9.68
C GLU A 188 12.58 -14.78 -11.15
N TYR A 189 12.27 -13.51 -11.43
CA TYR A 189 12.08 -13.02 -12.79
C TYR A 189 12.94 -11.82 -13.16
N THR A 190 13.29 -10.97 -12.18
CA THR A 190 14.03 -9.73 -12.47
C THR A 190 15.38 -9.98 -13.11
N LYS A 191 15.69 -9.19 -14.16
CA LYS A 191 16.99 -9.14 -14.83
C LYS A 191 17.82 -7.94 -14.36
N ASP A 192 17.23 -7.04 -13.54
CA ASP A 192 17.90 -5.82 -13.08
C ASP A 192 18.63 -6.07 -11.75
N ASP A 193 19.94 -5.77 -11.72
CA ASP A 193 20.76 -6.04 -10.55
C ASP A 193 20.45 -5.10 -9.38
N LYS A 194 19.96 -3.86 -9.64
CA LYS A 194 19.50 -2.97 -8.57
C LYS A 194 18.24 -3.51 -7.90
N ILE A 195 17.30 -4.07 -8.69
CA ILE A 195 16.10 -4.70 -8.14
C ILE A 195 16.44 -5.92 -7.30
N LYS A 196 17.39 -6.75 -7.76
CA LYS A 196 17.89 -7.88 -6.95
C LYS A 196 18.48 -7.43 -5.61
N GLU A 197 19.27 -6.35 -5.63
CA GLU A 197 19.86 -5.78 -4.42
C GLU A 197 18.77 -5.27 -3.46
N ILE A 198 17.81 -4.49 -3.97
CA ILE A 198 16.68 -3.96 -3.18
C ILE A 198 15.86 -5.09 -2.57
N ALA A 199 15.44 -6.07 -3.38
CA ALA A 199 14.62 -7.19 -2.90
C ALA A 199 15.33 -7.99 -1.81
N ASN A 200 16.63 -8.29 -1.96
CA ASN A 200 17.41 -8.97 -0.95
C ASN A 200 17.59 -8.13 0.34
N ARG A 201 17.71 -6.81 0.21
CA ARG A 201 17.80 -5.90 1.36
C ARG A 201 16.50 -5.88 2.14
N ILE A 202 15.35 -5.78 1.46
CA ILE A 202 14.01 -5.83 2.07
C ILE A 202 13.83 -7.16 2.81
N ILE A 203 14.09 -8.29 2.16
CA ILE A 203 13.98 -9.62 2.78
C ILE A 203 14.77 -9.66 4.07
N LYS A 204 16.07 -9.34 4.02
CA LYS A 204 16.96 -9.44 5.18
C LYS A 204 16.55 -8.53 6.33
N ALA A 205 16.15 -7.29 6.02
CA ALA A 205 15.76 -6.32 7.04
C ALA A 205 14.45 -6.76 7.71
N GLN A 206 13.44 -7.10 6.92
CA GLN A 206 12.11 -7.38 7.46
C GLN A 206 12.00 -8.78 8.07
N GLU A 207 12.78 -9.78 7.65
CA GLU A 207 12.90 -11.05 8.39
C GLU A 207 13.42 -10.82 9.82
N LYS A 208 14.43 -9.94 9.98
CA LYS A 208 14.95 -9.59 11.30
C LYS A 208 13.91 -8.84 12.14
N GLU A 209 13.18 -7.89 11.56
CA GLU A 209 12.16 -7.12 12.26
C GLU A 209 11.00 -8.01 12.70
N ILE A 210 10.59 -9.00 11.89
CA ILE A 210 9.59 -10.01 12.28
C ILE A 210 10.08 -10.84 13.48
N GLU A 211 11.35 -11.26 13.49
CA GLU A 211 11.92 -11.96 14.64
C GLU A 211 11.89 -11.11 15.91
N ASP A 212 12.30 -9.85 15.80
CA ASP A 212 12.29 -8.90 16.92
C ASP A 212 10.86 -8.67 17.43
N MET A 213 9.87 -8.48 16.53
CA MET A 213 8.46 -8.31 16.89
C MET A 213 7.88 -9.54 17.60
N ASN A 214 8.15 -10.74 17.12
CA ASN A 214 7.72 -11.97 17.77
C ASN A 214 8.30 -12.11 19.19
N ASN A 215 9.59 -11.77 19.36
CA ASN A 215 10.24 -11.77 20.67
C ASN A 215 9.59 -10.73 21.63
N MET A 216 9.20 -9.56 21.11
CA MET A 216 8.49 -8.55 21.91
C MET A 216 7.10 -9.04 22.34
N ILE A 217 6.30 -9.61 21.42
CA ILE A 217 4.98 -10.20 21.77
C ILE A 217 5.12 -11.24 22.87
N ASN A 218 6.06 -12.18 22.75
CA ASN A 218 6.31 -13.22 23.73
C ASN A 218 6.71 -12.66 25.11
N SER A 219 7.35 -11.49 25.14
CA SER A 219 7.77 -10.84 26.39
C SER A 219 6.64 -10.03 27.06
N MET A 220 5.56 -9.74 26.32
CA MET A 220 4.39 -8.98 26.81
C MET A 220 3.22 -9.90 27.23
N SER A 221 3.30 -11.18 26.91
CA SER A 221 2.34 -12.23 27.28
C SER A 221 2.69 -12.80 28.65
#